data_d3920756a0b4e22bd4d00e7481dfb5cd
#
_entry.id   d3920756a0b4e22bd4d00e7481dfb5cd
#
_cell.length_a   1.000
_cell.length_b   1.000
_cell.length_c   1.000
_cell.angle_alpha   90.00
_cell.angle_beta   90.00
_cell.angle_gamma   90.00
#
_symmetry.space_group_name_H-M   'P 1'
#
loop_
_entity.id
_entity.type
_entity.pdbx_description
1 polymer ?
#
loop_
_entity_poly.entity_id
_entity_poly.type
_entity_poly.pdbx_seq_one_letter_code
_entity_poly.pdbx_strand_id
1 'polypeptide(L)'
;MPFVTLANDVRIYYEFTGPEDRPTILQFGGSLFGRHNFNSVNDGFREHFQLLSFDASGYGRSDQPLIDYSVEGWADEGALLLDALGLDRVLVHGTSMGGMVTTAFTGKHPDRVIAACADCGMARCDVARRTLFRSWRQMVECMPMDAFCDALTIQAVGARFIEDNPGIFEGVYSIVAINSGYTIRQACLAMERMDIEHLARAIRRPILFTNGTRDIMTPPDLAPSGFSARDIVNAVPEWARLYEFPDIGHADLLEAPEEAVRVVTAFFQEALEGGR
;
A
#
# COMPACT_ATOMS: atom_id res chain seq x y z
N MET A 1 -20.64 -8.60 11.47
CA MET A 1 -20.99 -8.15 10.10
C MET A 1 -19.77 -7.48 9.51
N PRO A 2 -19.45 -7.62 8.23
CA PRO A 2 -18.19 -7.13 7.66
C PRO A 2 -18.15 -5.60 7.42
N PHE A 3 -18.93 -4.83 8.16
CA PHE A 3 -18.96 -3.36 8.06
C PHE A 3 -18.90 -2.73 9.44
N VAL A 4 -18.17 -1.62 9.53
CA VAL A 4 -18.15 -0.74 10.69
C VAL A 4 -18.31 0.72 10.25
N THR A 5 -19.00 1.52 11.06
CA THR A 5 -19.09 2.97 10.84
C THR A 5 -18.05 3.66 11.69
N LEU A 6 -17.19 4.43 11.08
CA LEU A 6 -16.13 5.18 11.75
C LEU A 6 -16.70 6.44 12.45
N ALA A 7 -15.91 7.07 13.31
CA ALA A 7 -16.30 8.28 14.01
C ALA A 7 -16.59 9.50 13.10
N ASN A 8 -16.17 9.45 11.86
CA ASN A 8 -16.47 10.44 10.80
C ASN A 8 -17.66 10.07 9.91
N ASP A 9 -18.51 9.15 10.36
CA ASP A 9 -19.71 8.64 9.67
C ASP A 9 -19.44 7.88 8.35
N VAL A 10 -18.19 7.53 8.04
CA VAL A 10 -17.85 6.71 6.88
C VAL A 10 -18.01 5.23 7.23
N ARG A 11 -18.71 4.48 6.41
CA ARG A 11 -18.90 3.04 6.59
C ARG A 11 -17.82 2.28 5.82
N ILE A 12 -17.02 1.51 6.54
CA ILE A 12 -15.89 0.72 6.00
C ILE A 12 -16.24 -0.76 5.99
N TYR A 13 -15.97 -1.40 4.84
CA TYR A 13 -15.96 -2.84 4.70
C TYR A 13 -14.62 -3.40 5.14
N TYR A 14 -14.63 -4.42 6.00
CA TYR A 14 -13.42 -5.10 6.48
C TYR A 14 -13.63 -6.60 6.62
N GLU A 15 -12.53 -7.33 6.64
CA GLU A 15 -12.50 -8.78 6.88
C GLU A 15 -11.34 -9.11 7.82
N PHE A 16 -11.62 -9.98 8.81
CA PHE A 16 -10.57 -10.67 9.54
C PHE A 16 -10.41 -12.07 8.95
N THR A 17 -9.15 -12.46 8.69
CA THR A 17 -8.80 -13.82 8.26
C THR A 17 -7.56 -14.30 9.00
N GLY A 18 -7.36 -15.62 9.09
CA GLY A 18 -6.28 -16.19 9.90
C GLY A 18 -6.64 -16.40 11.38
N PRO A 19 -5.70 -16.88 12.20
CA PRO A 19 -5.95 -17.23 13.60
C PRO A 19 -6.16 -15.99 14.48
N GLU A 20 -7.21 -15.99 15.30
CA GLU A 20 -7.58 -14.85 16.17
C GLU A 20 -6.58 -14.59 17.33
N ASP A 21 -5.78 -15.61 17.70
CA ASP A 21 -4.79 -15.54 18.77
C ASP A 21 -3.42 -15.02 18.31
N ARG A 22 -3.28 -14.64 17.05
CA ARG A 22 -2.03 -14.13 16.47
C ARG A 22 -2.04 -12.60 16.36
N PRO A 23 -0.86 -11.96 16.33
CA PRO A 23 -0.75 -10.53 16.08
C PRO A 23 -1.46 -10.14 14.77
N THR A 24 -2.20 -9.03 14.79
CA THR A 24 -2.95 -8.56 13.62
C THR A 24 -2.08 -7.72 12.70
N ILE A 25 -2.16 -7.99 11.38
CA ILE A 25 -1.63 -7.10 10.33
C ILE A 25 -2.79 -6.27 9.76
N LEU A 26 -2.74 -4.95 9.90
CA LEU A 26 -3.57 -4.00 9.16
C LEU A 26 -3.00 -3.83 7.75
N GLN A 27 -3.81 -4.08 6.71
CA GLN A 27 -3.37 -4.05 5.31
C GLN A 27 -3.91 -2.82 4.57
N PHE A 28 -3.04 -1.89 4.17
CA PHE A 28 -3.37 -0.76 3.29
C PHE A 28 -3.12 -1.13 1.82
N GLY A 29 -4.19 -1.24 1.04
CA GLY A 29 -4.11 -1.58 -0.38
C GLY A 29 -3.61 -0.43 -1.27
N GLY A 30 -3.12 -0.78 -2.45
CA GLY A 30 -2.69 0.19 -3.48
C GLY A 30 -3.85 0.90 -4.17
N SER A 31 -3.52 1.93 -4.96
CA SER A 31 -4.45 2.92 -5.50
C SER A 31 -5.56 2.41 -6.41
N LEU A 32 -5.44 1.21 -6.96
CA LEU A 32 -6.37 0.66 -7.96
C LEU A 32 -6.98 -0.65 -7.52
N PHE A 33 -6.30 -1.39 -6.66
CA PHE A 33 -6.65 -2.76 -6.29
C PHE A 33 -7.24 -2.85 -4.88
N GLY A 34 -7.04 -1.82 -4.02
CA GLY A 34 -7.44 -1.88 -2.63
C GLY A 34 -6.91 -3.13 -1.93
N ARG A 35 -7.72 -3.79 -1.10
CA ARG A 35 -7.35 -5.02 -0.38
C ARG A 35 -6.92 -6.20 -1.30
N HIS A 36 -7.28 -6.18 -2.58
CA HIS A 36 -6.96 -7.27 -3.52
C HIS A 36 -5.47 -7.36 -3.89
N ASN A 37 -4.68 -6.33 -3.60
CA ASN A 37 -3.22 -6.40 -3.77
C ASN A 37 -2.56 -7.54 -2.99
N PHE A 38 -3.18 -7.98 -1.89
CA PHE A 38 -2.62 -8.99 -1.01
C PHE A 38 -3.08 -10.43 -1.32
N ASN A 39 -3.91 -10.62 -2.35
CA ASN A 39 -4.49 -11.93 -2.67
C ASN A 39 -3.44 -13.03 -2.85
N SER A 40 -2.28 -12.72 -3.47
CA SER A 40 -1.19 -13.67 -3.73
C SER A 40 -0.39 -14.06 -2.49
N VAL A 41 -0.41 -13.25 -1.43
CA VAL A 41 0.43 -13.41 -0.22
C VAL A 41 -0.36 -13.73 1.04
N ASN A 42 -1.68 -13.51 1.05
CA ASN A 42 -2.50 -13.65 2.23
C ASN A 42 -2.48 -15.08 2.81
N ASP A 43 -2.42 -16.11 1.98
CA ASP A 43 -2.36 -17.51 2.47
C ASP A 43 -1.10 -17.74 3.29
N GLY A 44 0.05 -17.27 2.83
CA GLY A 44 1.30 -17.38 3.56
C GLY A 44 1.31 -16.55 4.85
N PHE A 45 0.77 -15.32 4.82
CA PHE A 45 0.70 -14.50 6.03
C PHE A 45 -0.24 -15.09 7.09
N ARG A 46 -1.37 -15.73 6.69
CA ARG A 46 -2.32 -16.36 7.63
C ARG A 46 -1.73 -17.53 8.43
N GLU A 47 -0.63 -18.09 8.01
CA GLU A 47 0.07 -19.11 8.80
C GLU A 47 0.66 -18.53 10.09
N HIS A 48 0.93 -17.22 10.12
CA HIS A 48 1.66 -16.55 11.19
C HIS A 48 0.88 -15.44 11.88
N PHE A 49 -0.09 -14.81 11.19
CA PHE A 49 -0.76 -13.59 11.62
C PHE A 49 -2.27 -13.64 11.39
N GLN A 50 -3.00 -12.87 12.17
CA GLN A 50 -4.35 -12.47 11.82
C GLN A 50 -4.26 -11.30 10.82
N LEU A 51 -5.08 -11.30 9.77
CA LEU A 51 -5.11 -10.24 8.77
C LEU A 51 -6.38 -9.42 8.93
N LEU A 52 -6.24 -8.10 9.06
CA LEU A 52 -7.30 -7.12 8.92
C LEU A 52 -7.17 -6.48 7.54
N SER A 53 -7.90 -7.04 6.58
CA SER A 53 -8.01 -6.48 5.22
C SER A 53 -9.26 -5.60 5.14
N PHE A 54 -9.18 -4.44 4.51
CA PHE A 54 -10.32 -3.55 4.37
C PHE A 54 -10.30 -2.81 3.04
N ASP A 55 -11.46 -2.37 2.62
CA ASP A 55 -11.58 -1.42 1.52
C ASP A 55 -11.56 -0.02 2.12
N ALA A 56 -10.53 0.76 1.84
CA ALA A 56 -10.45 2.16 2.27
C ALA A 56 -11.60 2.98 1.67
N SER A 57 -11.96 4.10 2.27
CA SER A 57 -12.98 4.98 1.70
C SER A 57 -12.67 5.34 0.25
N GLY A 58 -13.68 5.28 -0.60
CA GLY A 58 -13.55 5.40 -2.04
C GLY A 58 -13.40 4.07 -2.77
N TYR A 59 -13.07 2.96 -2.10
CA TYR A 59 -12.77 1.68 -2.73
C TYR A 59 -13.81 0.60 -2.42
N GLY A 60 -13.95 -0.32 -3.38
CA GLY A 60 -14.65 -1.57 -3.23
C GLY A 60 -16.06 -1.44 -2.65
N ARG A 61 -16.27 -2.03 -1.47
CA ARG A 61 -17.57 -2.12 -0.78
C ARG A 61 -17.77 -1.04 0.28
N SER A 62 -16.73 -0.24 0.58
CA SER A 62 -16.80 0.87 1.51
C SER A 62 -17.53 2.07 0.90
N ASP A 63 -17.93 3.00 1.74
CA ASP A 63 -18.52 4.26 1.27
C ASP A 63 -17.53 5.03 0.39
N GLN A 64 -18.08 5.71 -0.62
CA GLN A 64 -17.31 6.46 -1.61
C GLN A 64 -17.72 7.94 -1.59
N PRO A 65 -17.43 8.69 -0.51
CA PRO A 65 -17.78 10.10 -0.42
C PRO A 65 -17.04 10.92 -1.49
N LEU A 66 -17.73 11.94 -2.00
CA LEU A 66 -17.16 12.89 -2.96
C LEU A 66 -16.33 13.94 -2.22
N ILE A 67 -15.14 13.55 -1.81
CA ILE A 67 -14.18 14.38 -1.06
C ILE A 67 -12.83 14.41 -1.77
N ASP A 68 -11.98 15.34 -1.39
CA ASP A 68 -10.56 15.33 -1.77
C ASP A 68 -9.83 14.30 -0.90
N TYR A 69 -9.49 13.17 -1.50
CA TYR A 69 -8.72 12.13 -0.83
C TYR A 69 -7.25 12.52 -0.70
N SER A 70 -6.61 12.04 0.38
CA SER A 70 -5.17 12.22 0.60
C SER A 70 -4.56 11.00 1.28
N VAL A 71 -3.25 10.82 1.11
CA VAL A 71 -2.48 9.76 1.78
C VAL A 71 -2.59 9.88 3.30
N GLU A 72 -2.52 11.10 3.83
CA GLU A 72 -2.70 11.37 5.26
C GLU A 72 -4.13 11.09 5.74
N GLY A 73 -5.14 11.38 4.92
CA GLY A 73 -6.54 11.10 5.23
C GLY A 73 -6.81 9.60 5.36
N TRP A 74 -6.26 8.77 4.47
CA TRP A 74 -6.36 7.32 4.58
C TRP A 74 -5.55 6.76 5.77
N ALA A 75 -4.43 7.41 6.14
CA ALA A 75 -3.71 7.06 7.37
C ALA A 75 -4.57 7.33 8.62
N ASP A 76 -5.25 8.48 8.70
CA ASP A 76 -6.19 8.78 9.78
C ASP A 76 -7.37 7.80 9.80
N GLU A 77 -7.89 7.44 8.63
CA GLU A 77 -8.95 6.43 8.50
C GLU A 77 -8.54 5.07 9.07
N GLY A 78 -7.30 4.65 8.85
CA GLY A 78 -6.75 3.45 9.47
C GLY A 78 -6.77 3.51 11.00
N ALA A 79 -6.43 4.66 11.60
CA ALA A 79 -6.50 4.85 13.05
C ALA A 79 -7.95 4.79 13.56
N LEU A 80 -8.88 5.44 12.87
CA LEU A 80 -10.31 5.38 13.18
C LEU A 80 -10.88 3.95 13.05
N LEU A 81 -10.39 3.18 12.08
CA LEU A 81 -10.78 1.77 11.91
C LEU A 81 -10.31 0.94 13.11
N LEU A 82 -9.07 1.11 13.55
CA LEU A 82 -8.56 0.42 14.74
C LEU A 82 -9.37 0.78 15.99
N ASP A 83 -9.74 2.07 16.19
CA ASP A 83 -10.58 2.51 17.30
C ASP A 83 -11.96 1.85 17.26
N ALA A 84 -12.60 1.83 16.09
CA ALA A 84 -13.92 1.24 15.90
C ALA A 84 -13.95 -0.28 16.13
N LEU A 85 -12.81 -0.95 15.93
CA LEU A 85 -12.65 -2.40 16.13
C LEU A 85 -12.06 -2.76 17.51
N GLY A 86 -11.71 -1.76 18.34
CA GLY A 86 -11.12 -1.97 19.67
C GLY A 86 -9.69 -2.54 19.62
N LEU A 87 -8.96 -2.29 18.53
CA LEU A 87 -7.57 -2.71 18.37
C LEU A 87 -6.64 -1.57 18.84
N ASP A 88 -5.75 -1.86 19.75
CA ASP A 88 -4.82 -0.85 20.31
C ASP A 88 -3.60 -0.68 19.41
N ARG A 89 -2.85 -1.77 19.18
CA ARG A 89 -1.61 -1.76 18.37
C ARG A 89 -1.58 -2.96 17.41
N VAL A 90 -1.09 -2.71 16.20
CA VAL A 90 -1.05 -3.71 15.13
C VAL A 90 0.30 -3.67 14.38
N LEU A 91 0.58 -4.74 13.65
CA LEU A 91 1.52 -4.72 12.54
C LEU A 91 0.83 -4.03 11.36
N VAL A 92 1.57 -3.33 10.52
CA VAL A 92 1.00 -2.59 9.39
C VAL A 92 1.71 -3.01 8.10
N HIS A 93 0.96 -3.37 7.07
CA HIS A 93 1.51 -3.67 5.75
C HIS A 93 0.74 -2.92 4.67
N GLY A 94 1.43 -2.13 3.88
CA GLY A 94 0.79 -1.43 2.76
C GLY A 94 1.64 -1.49 1.51
N THR A 95 1.00 -1.55 0.34
CA THR A 95 1.67 -1.64 -0.95
C THR A 95 1.35 -0.47 -1.86
N SER A 96 2.34 0.06 -2.60
CA SER A 96 2.19 1.17 -3.54
C SER A 96 1.63 2.42 -2.84
N MET A 97 0.47 2.94 -3.24
CA MET A 97 -0.22 3.99 -2.48
C MET A 97 -0.41 3.58 -1.00
N GLY A 98 -0.74 2.32 -0.74
CA GLY A 98 -0.84 1.79 0.63
C GLY A 98 0.51 1.82 1.37
N GLY A 99 1.64 1.65 0.67
CA GLY A 99 2.98 1.86 1.23
C GLY A 99 3.25 3.31 1.62
N MET A 100 2.75 4.27 0.83
CA MET A 100 2.77 5.69 1.17
C MET A 100 1.89 5.98 2.40
N VAL A 101 0.68 5.39 2.44
CA VAL A 101 -0.23 5.47 3.60
C VAL A 101 0.39 4.85 4.84
N THR A 102 1.05 3.70 4.72
CA THR A 102 1.77 3.03 5.82
C THR A 102 2.90 3.91 6.37
N THR A 103 3.64 4.58 5.49
CA THR A 103 4.68 5.54 5.88
C THR A 103 4.08 6.71 6.67
N ALA A 104 2.99 7.30 6.18
CA ALA A 104 2.27 8.37 6.86
C ALA A 104 1.68 7.90 8.20
N PHE A 105 1.05 6.73 8.22
CA PHE A 105 0.46 6.12 9.42
C PHE A 105 1.51 5.89 10.52
N THR A 106 2.66 5.32 10.15
CA THR A 106 3.74 5.03 11.10
C THR A 106 4.34 6.29 11.70
N GLY A 107 4.48 7.35 10.92
CA GLY A 107 4.97 8.64 11.41
C GLY A 107 3.96 9.43 12.22
N LYS A 108 2.66 9.35 11.88
CA LYS A 108 1.59 10.13 12.50
C LYS A 108 0.97 9.44 13.71
N HIS A 109 0.85 8.12 13.68
CA HIS A 109 0.22 7.29 14.72
C HIS A 109 1.17 6.23 15.30
N PRO A 110 2.39 6.60 15.77
CA PRO A 110 3.41 5.63 16.20
C PRO A 110 2.95 4.73 17.37
N ASP A 111 2.00 5.21 18.19
CA ASP A 111 1.47 4.43 19.31
C ASP A 111 0.53 3.30 18.86
N ARG A 112 0.05 3.33 17.61
CA ARG A 112 -0.80 2.30 17.02
C ARG A 112 0.02 1.21 16.27
N VAL A 113 1.34 1.41 16.12
CA VAL A 113 2.22 0.55 15.32
C VAL A 113 3.15 -0.27 16.20
N ILE A 114 3.18 -1.57 15.98
CA ILE A 114 4.22 -2.47 16.51
C ILE A 114 5.43 -2.41 15.57
N ALA A 115 5.22 -2.73 14.30
CA ALA A 115 6.17 -2.60 13.20
C ALA A 115 5.39 -2.43 11.89
N ALA A 116 6.03 -1.90 10.84
CA ALA A 116 5.39 -1.65 9.57
C ALA A 116 6.20 -2.20 8.38
N CYS A 117 5.53 -2.58 7.29
CA CYS A 117 6.14 -2.81 5.98
C CYS A 117 5.47 -1.88 4.96
N ALA A 118 6.25 -1.00 4.35
CA ALA A 118 5.84 -0.07 3.31
C ALA A 118 6.41 -0.55 1.96
N ASP A 119 5.63 -1.37 1.29
CA ASP A 119 5.99 -1.98 0.04
C ASP A 119 5.80 -0.99 -1.12
N CYS A 120 6.83 -0.80 -1.95
CA CYS A 120 6.84 0.14 -3.07
C CYS A 120 6.40 1.57 -2.70
N GLY A 121 6.78 2.03 -1.49
CA GLY A 121 6.38 3.33 -0.94
C GLY A 121 7.41 4.44 -1.20
N MET A 122 6.94 5.69 -1.11
CA MET A 122 7.76 6.90 -1.09
C MET A 122 7.08 7.99 -0.26
N ALA A 123 7.79 9.06 0.10
CA ALA A 123 7.20 10.15 0.88
C ALA A 123 6.96 11.45 0.08
N ARG A 124 7.61 11.63 -1.05
CA ARG A 124 7.36 12.73 -1.98
C ARG A 124 7.73 12.34 -3.40
N CYS A 125 6.85 12.65 -4.35
CA CYS A 125 7.11 12.44 -5.77
C CYS A 125 8.19 13.39 -6.30
N ASP A 126 9.10 12.85 -7.12
CA ASP A 126 9.89 13.67 -8.03
C ASP A 126 9.05 14.16 -9.22
N VAL A 127 9.66 14.92 -10.14
CA VAL A 127 8.96 15.43 -11.33
C VAL A 127 8.42 14.30 -12.20
N ALA A 128 9.17 13.19 -12.34
CA ALA A 128 8.78 12.07 -13.18
C ALA A 128 7.56 11.34 -12.59
N ARG A 129 7.54 11.08 -11.28
CA ARG A 129 6.39 10.41 -10.61
C ARG A 129 5.16 11.29 -10.56
N ARG A 130 5.31 12.59 -10.31
CA ARG A 130 4.19 13.53 -10.46
C ARG A 130 3.61 13.51 -11.88
N THR A 131 4.46 13.44 -12.90
CA THR A 131 4.01 13.34 -14.29
C THR A 131 3.32 12.01 -14.57
N LEU A 132 3.85 10.91 -14.03
CA LEU A 132 3.25 9.58 -14.16
C LEU A 132 1.82 9.57 -13.59
N PHE A 133 1.63 9.96 -12.33
CA PHE A 133 0.29 9.97 -11.70
C PHE A 133 -0.67 10.96 -12.35
N ARG A 134 -0.18 12.10 -12.83
CA ARG A 134 -0.97 13.02 -13.64
C ARG A 134 -1.40 12.38 -14.97
N SER A 135 -0.51 11.63 -15.63
CA SER A 135 -0.86 10.94 -16.87
C SER A 135 -1.92 9.88 -16.65
N TRP A 136 -1.83 9.09 -15.58
CA TRP A 136 -2.86 8.11 -15.23
C TRP A 136 -4.22 8.78 -14.98
N ARG A 137 -4.23 9.88 -14.24
CA ARG A 137 -5.45 10.67 -14.01
C ARG A 137 -6.10 11.11 -15.32
N GLN A 138 -5.31 11.58 -16.28
CA GLN A 138 -5.79 11.96 -17.62
C GLN A 138 -6.25 10.74 -18.43
N MET A 139 -5.55 9.62 -18.35
CA MET A 139 -5.94 8.38 -19.02
C MET A 139 -7.31 7.89 -18.55
N VAL A 140 -7.57 7.88 -17.24
CA VAL A 140 -8.88 7.51 -16.66
C VAL A 140 -10.02 8.43 -17.16
N GLU A 141 -9.73 9.69 -17.48
CA GLU A 141 -10.71 10.64 -18.01
C GLU A 141 -10.98 10.47 -19.52
N CYS A 142 -10.00 9.94 -20.29
CA CYS A 142 -10.01 9.99 -21.75
C CYS A 142 -10.04 8.63 -22.45
N MET A 143 -9.76 7.52 -21.74
CA MET A 143 -9.67 6.18 -22.34
C MET A 143 -10.70 5.22 -21.73
N PRO A 144 -11.06 4.15 -22.46
CA PRO A 144 -11.76 3.01 -21.88
C PRO A 144 -10.96 2.41 -20.73
N MET A 145 -11.65 1.90 -19.70
CA MET A 145 -11.01 1.38 -18.48
C MET A 145 -10.11 0.17 -18.75
N ASP A 146 -10.45 -0.69 -19.70
CA ASP A 146 -9.63 -1.82 -20.13
C ASP A 146 -8.28 -1.36 -20.70
N ALA A 147 -8.29 -0.38 -21.61
CA ALA A 147 -7.07 0.19 -22.17
C ALA A 147 -6.18 0.88 -21.11
N PHE A 148 -6.80 1.50 -20.10
CA PHE A 148 -6.07 2.05 -18.95
C PHE A 148 -5.41 0.92 -18.13
N CYS A 149 -6.15 -0.16 -17.84
CA CYS A 149 -5.65 -1.31 -17.11
C CYS A 149 -4.48 -1.99 -17.85
N ASP A 150 -4.57 -2.13 -19.18
CA ASP A 150 -3.51 -2.70 -20.00
C ASP A 150 -2.22 -1.85 -19.89
N ALA A 151 -2.35 -0.55 -20.09
CA ALA A 151 -1.21 0.38 -20.01
C ALA A 151 -0.57 0.38 -18.61
N LEU A 152 -1.38 0.26 -17.55
CA LEU A 152 -0.92 0.15 -16.18
C LEU A 152 -0.17 -1.17 -15.94
N THR A 153 -0.74 -2.29 -16.37
CA THR A 153 -0.19 -3.64 -16.17
C THR A 153 1.21 -3.74 -16.77
N ILE A 154 1.40 -3.22 -18.00
CA ILE A 154 2.70 -3.20 -18.68
C ILE A 154 3.75 -2.37 -17.89
N GLN A 155 3.33 -1.36 -17.17
CA GLN A 155 4.24 -0.54 -16.34
C GLN A 155 4.56 -1.18 -14.98
N ALA A 156 3.61 -1.94 -14.42
CA ALA A 156 3.70 -2.47 -13.07
C ALA A 156 4.43 -3.82 -13.00
N VAL A 157 4.28 -4.64 -14.03
CA VAL A 157 4.65 -6.06 -14.00
C VAL A 157 5.78 -6.34 -14.99
N GLY A 158 6.72 -7.18 -14.60
CA GLY A 158 7.83 -7.60 -15.47
C GLY A 158 7.35 -8.32 -16.74
N ALA A 159 7.97 -8.03 -17.90
CA ALA A 159 7.57 -8.59 -19.19
C ALA A 159 7.55 -10.12 -19.19
N ARG A 160 8.49 -10.77 -18.48
CA ARG A 160 8.52 -12.23 -18.39
C ARG A 160 7.30 -12.77 -17.63
N PHE A 161 6.92 -12.13 -16.53
CA PHE A 161 5.74 -12.54 -15.77
C PHE A 161 4.47 -12.44 -16.63
N ILE A 162 4.35 -11.39 -17.45
CA ILE A 162 3.23 -11.21 -18.38
C ILE A 162 3.18 -12.35 -19.40
N GLU A 163 4.31 -12.72 -20.01
CA GLU A 163 4.38 -13.83 -20.97
C GLU A 163 3.98 -15.18 -20.34
N ASP A 164 4.41 -15.42 -19.09
CA ASP A 164 4.09 -16.63 -18.35
C ASP A 164 2.64 -16.64 -17.82
N ASN A 165 1.99 -15.47 -17.73
CA ASN A 165 0.64 -15.28 -17.18
C ASN A 165 -0.24 -14.38 -18.06
N PRO A 166 -0.57 -14.78 -19.30
CA PRO A 166 -1.29 -13.91 -20.25
C PRO A 166 -2.69 -13.49 -19.82
N GLY A 167 -3.32 -14.19 -18.88
CA GLY A 167 -4.62 -13.83 -18.30
C GLY A 167 -4.56 -12.69 -17.25
N ILE A 168 -3.38 -12.11 -17.02
CA ILE A 168 -3.22 -11.03 -16.00
C ILE A 168 -4.04 -9.79 -16.36
N PHE A 169 -4.21 -9.46 -17.63
CA PHE A 169 -4.93 -8.27 -18.09
C PHE A 169 -6.41 -8.32 -17.70
N GLU A 170 -7.08 -9.46 -17.93
CA GLU A 170 -8.47 -9.67 -17.51
C GLU A 170 -8.58 -9.68 -15.99
N GLY A 171 -7.61 -10.26 -15.28
CA GLY A 171 -7.53 -10.26 -13.83
C GLY A 171 -7.45 -8.85 -13.26
N VAL A 172 -6.55 -8.03 -13.78
CA VAL A 172 -6.39 -6.62 -13.41
C VAL A 172 -7.67 -5.84 -13.68
N TYR A 173 -8.23 -5.94 -14.89
CA TYR A 173 -9.46 -5.25 -15.25
C TYR A 173 -10.63 -5.62 -14.30
N SER A 174 -10.80 -6.90 -13.97
CA SER A 174 -11.88 -7.36 -13.12
C SER A 174 -11.86 -6.75 -11.71
N ILE A 175 -10.67 -6.45 -11.19
CA ILE A 175 -10.48 -5.81 -9.88
C ILE A 175 -10.61 -4.30 -9.98
N VAL A 176 -9.95 -3.67 -10.95
CA VAL A 176 -9.93 -2.21 -11.08
C VAL A 176 -11.31 -1.66 -11.44
N ALA A 177 -12.05 -2.35 -12.31
CA ALA A 177 -13.38 -1.95 -12.76
C ALA A 177 -14.46 -1.92 -11.66
N ILE A 178 -14.20 -2.46 -10.48
CA ILE A 178 -15.08 -2.36 -9.31
C ILE A 178 -15.09 -0.91 -8.76
N ASN A 179 -13.99 -0.18 -8.93
CA ASN A 179 -13.81 1.15 -8.39
C ASN A 179 -14.34 2.21 -9.36
N SER A 180 -14.86 3.30 -8.82
CA SER A 180 -15.32 4.40 -9.66
C SER A 180 -14.16 5.14 -10.32
N GLY A 181 -14.34 5.63 -11.55
CA GLY A 181 -13.36 6.48 -12.21
C GLY A 181 -13.04 7.75 -11.40
N TYR A 182 -14.02 8.25 -10.63
CA TYR A 182 -13.78 9.35 -9.67
C TYR A 182 -12.75 9.00 -8.64
N THR A 183 -12.89 7.86 -7.96
CA THR A 183 -11.94 7.40 -6.92
C THR A 183 -10.54 7.20 -7.49
N ILE A 184 -10.42 6.51 -8.63
CA ILE A 184 -9.12 6.29 -9.28
C ILE A 184 -8.45 7.63 -9.62
N ARG A 185 -9.21 8.58 -10.16
CA ARG A 185 -8.73 9.93 -10.45
C ARG A 185 -8.26 10.66 -9.20
N GLN A 186 -9.01 10.58 -8.11
CA GLN A 186 -8.66 11.21 -6.83
C GLN A 186 -7.44 10.55 -6.19
N ALA A 187 -7.29 9.24 -6.27
CA ALA A 187 -6.10 8.54 -5.81
C ALA A 187 -4.84 8.99 -6.56
N CYS A 188 -4.92 9.10 -7.89
CA CYS A 188 -3.83 9.64 -8.70
C CYS A 188 -3.49 11.07 -8.28
N LEU A 189 -4.48 11.91 -8.02
CA LEU A 189 -4.30 13.31 -7.57
C LEU A 189 -3.67 13.37 -6.18
N ALA A 190 -4.10 12.51 -5.26
CA ALA A 190 -3.53 12.40 -3.91
C ALA A 190 -2.03 12.05 -3.97
N MET A 191 -1.67 11.05 -4.79
CA MET A 191 -0.26 10.66 -4.99
C MET A 191 0.54 11.75 -5.71
N GLU A 192 -0.02 12.40 -6.75
CA GLU A 192 0.63 13.52 -7.48
C GLU A 192 1.02 14.67 -6.54
N ARG A 193 0.18 14.98 -5.55
CA ARG A 193 0.33 16.12 -4.63
C ARG A 193 1.00 15.78 -3.31
N MET A 194 1.20 14.50 -3.04
CA MET A 194 1.71 14.02 -1.75
C MET A 194 3.08 14.63 -1.40
N ASP A 195 3.17 15.16 -0.18
CA ASP A 195 4.42 15.47 0.50
C ASP A 195 4.30 15.14 1.99
N ILE A 196 4.67 13.91 2.31
CA ILE A 196 4.67 13.36 3.68
C ILE A 196 6.10 13.18 4.22
N GLU A 197 7.09 13.90 3.66
CA GLU A 197 8.49 13.82 4.12
C GLU A 197 8.60 14.10 5.62
N HIS A 198 7.83 15.08 6.13
CA HIS A 198 7.82 15.41 7.56
C HIS A 198 7.37 14.24 8.43
N LEU A 199 6.39 13.44 7.99
CA LEU A 199 5.94 12.23 8.68
C LEU A 199 6.97 11.11 8.57
N ALA A 200 7.56 10.91 7.39
CA ALA A 200 8.61 9.92 7.18
C ALA A 200 9.81 10.17 8.11
N ARG A 201 10.22 11.43 8.28
CA ARG A 201 11.28 11.82 9.24
C ARG A 201 10.87 11.70 10.71
N ALA A 202 9.58 11.65 10.99
CA ALA A 202 9.03 11.46 12.34
C ALA A 202 8.90 9.99 12.75
N ILE A 203 9.20 9.03 11.88
CA ILE A 203 9.11 7.59 12.17
C ILE A 203 10.01 7.23 13.38
N ARG A 204 9.40 6.52 14.35
CA ARG A 204 10.05 6.04 15.58
C ARG A 204 9.58 4.60 15.92
N ARG A 205 9.18 3.85 14.89
CA ARG A 205 8.83 2.42 14.97
C ARG A 205 9.56 1.66 13.87
N PRO A 206 9.88 0.39 14.09
CA PRO A 206 10.52 -0.43 13.05
C PRO A 206 9.70 -0.41 11.77
N ILE A 207 10.32 -0.06 10.65
CA ILE A 207 9.69 -0.07 9.34
C ILE A 207 10.65 -0.70 8.30
N LEU A 208 10.11 -1.63 7.54
CA LEU A 208 10.76 -2.20 6.37
C LEU A 208 10.17 -1.55 5.11
N PHE A 209 11.02 -1.05 4.25
CA PHE A 209 10.66 -0.72 2.88
C PHE A 209 11.04 -1.89 1.99
N THR A 210 10.16 -2.25 1.06
CA THR A 210 10.43 -3.27 0.05
C THR A 210 10.19 -2.69 -1.34
N ASN A 211 11.04 -3.02 -2.31
CA ASN A 211 10.91 -2.55 -3.69
C ASN A 211 11.50 -3.58 -4.66
N GLY A 212 10.92 -3.69 -5.84
CA GLY A 212 11.57 -4.38 -6.94
C GLY A 212 12.69 -3.52 -7.56
N THR A 213 13.83 -4.14 -7.92
CA THR A 213 14.96 -3.41 -8.55
C THR A 213 14.63 -2.87 -9.95
N ARG A 214 13.54 -3.33 -10.57
CA ARG A 214 13.02 -2.86 -11.86
C ARG A 214 11.75 -2.03 -11.72
N ASP A 215 11.37 -1.65 -10.52
CA ASP A 215 10.20 -0.78 -10.32
C ASP A 215 10.44 0.60 -10.94
N ILE A 216 9.66 0.93 -11.97
CA ILE A 216 9.70 2.24 -12.63
C ILE A 216 8.65 3.22 -12.10
N MET A 217 7.68 2.74 -11.31
CA MET A 217 6.59 3.54 -10.78
C MET A 217 6.98 4.26 -9.49
N THR A 218 7.54 3.51 -8.56
CA THR A 218 7.99 3.99 -7.24
C THR A 218 9.37 3.42 -6.90
N PRO A 219 10.39 3.64 -7.74
CA PRO A 219 11.69 3.03 -7.53
C PRO A 219 12.28 3.42 -6.16
N PRO A 220 13.15 2.57 -5.58
CA PRO A 220 13.78 2.84 -4.29
C PRO A 220 14.63 4.10 -4.27
N ASP A 221 15.06 4.59 -5.44
CA ASP A 221 15.80 5.83 -5.64
C ASP A 221 15.02 6.79 -6.54
N LEU A 222 14.92 8.06 -6.15
CA LEU A 222 14.26 9.12 -6.89
C LEU A 222 15.23 10.25 -7.25
N ALA A 223 14.82 11.10 -8.21
CA ALA A 223 15.54 12.35 -8.47
C ALA A 223 15.47 13.29 -7.25
N PRO A 224 16.40 14.25 -7.10
CA PRO A 224 16.54 15.08 -5.88
C PRO A 224 15.29 15.87 -5.45
N SER A 225 14.31 16.06 -6.32
CA SER A 225 13.03 16.69 -5.95
C SER A 225 12.05 15.76 -5.26
N GLY A 226 12.32 14.43 -5.25
CA GLY A 226 11.55 13.41 -4.56
C GLY A 226 12.08 13.12 -3.15
N PHE A 227 11.40 12.20 -2.45
CA PHE A 227 11.86 11.60 -1.20
C PHE A 227 11.49 10.13 -1.21
N SER A 228 12.46 9.30 -1.56
CA SER A 228 12.31 7.87 -1.85
C SER A 228 12.33 7.00 -0.60
N ALA A 229 12.13 5.68 -0.77
CA ALA A 229 12.34 4.70 0.29
C ALA A 229 13.79 4.75 0.83
N ARG A 230 14.79 4.86 -0.05
CA ARG A 230 16.20 4.97 0.36
C ARG A 230 16.48 6.26 1.10
N ASP A 231 15.87 7.38 0.69
CA ASP A 231 16.00 8.65 1.42
C ASP A 231 15.41 8.55 2.83
N ILE A 232 14.28 7.85 2.98
CA ILE A 232 13.67 7.61 4.30
C ILE A 232 14.58 6.76 5.17
N VAL A 233 15.13 5.66 4.64
CA VAL A 233 16.07 4.80 5.38
C VAL A 233 17.30 5.59 5.81
N ASN A 234 17.84 6.43 4.96
CA ASN A 234 18.98 7.30 5.30
C ASN A 234 18.61 8.36 6.36
N ALA A 235 17.37 8.84 6.36
CA ALA A 235 16.91 9.87 7.31
C ALA A 235 16.62 9.33 8.71
N VAL A 236 16.20 8.05 8.82
CA VAL A 236 15.83 7.39 10.10
C VAL A 236 16.43 5.98 10.20
N PRO A 237 17.76 5.82 10.10
CA PRO A 237 18.43 4.51 9.97
C PRO A 237 18.28 3.60 11.20
N GLU A 238 17.90 4.16 12.35
CA GLU A 238 17.61 3.40 13.56
C GLU A 238 16.29 2.63 13.46
N TRP A 239 15.37 3.08 12.60
CA TRP A 239 14.01 2.58 12.50
C TRP A 239 13.69 1.91 11.17
N ALA A 240 14.34 2.35 10.09
CA ALA A 240 14.01 1.95 8.73
C ALA A 240 15.08 1.04 8.12
N ARG A 241 14.62 0.03 7.38
CA ARG A 241 15.43 -0.85 6.54
C ARG A 241 14.86 -0.90 5.14
N LEU A 242 15.68 -1.21 4.13
CA LEU A 242 15.24 -1.43 2.75
C LEU A 242 15.65 -2.85 2.31
N TYR A 243 14.69 -3.55 1.71
CA TYR A 243 14.91 -4.80 1.00
C TYR A 243 14.55 -4.62 -0.48
N GLU A 244 15.43 -5.04 -1.39
CA GLU A 244 15.21 -4.92 -2.82
C GLU A 244 15.08 -6.31 -3.45
N PHE A 245 13.93 -6.56 -4.11
CA PHE A 245 13.70 -7.81 -4.85
C PHE A 245 14.43 -7.77 -6.18
N PRO A 246 15.41 -8.68 -6.44
CA PRO A 246 16.17 -8.66 -7.68
C PRO A 246 15.28 -8.96 -8.91
N ASP A 247 15.43 -8.16 -9.97
CA ASP A 247 14.78 -8.34 -11.27
C ASP A 247 13.22 -8.29 -11.27
N ILE A 248 12.62 -7.81 -10.18
CA ILE A 248 11.16 -7.66 -9.99
C ILE A 248 10.72 -6.23 -10.31
N GLY A 249 9.51 -6.08 -10.86
CA GLY A 249 8.85 -4.80 -11.15
C GLY A 249 8.21 -4.17 -9.90
N HIS A 250 7.12 -3.42 -10.13
CA HIS A 250 6.34 -2.77 -9.07
C HIS A 250 5.42 -3.74 -8.30
N ALA A 251 5.03 -4.85 -8.92
CA ALA A 251 4.07 -5.80 -8.35
C ALA A 251 4.78 -6.97 -7.65
N ASP A 252 5.73 -6.67 -6.76
CA ASP A 252 6.56 -7.67 -6.08
C ASP A 252 5.75 -8.69 -5.28
N LEU A 253 4.64 -8.31 -4.64
CA LEU A 253 3.73 -9.24 -3.97
C LEU A 253 3.11 -10.26 -4.94
N LEU A 254 3.00 -9.91 -6.22
CA LEU A 254 2.46 -10.77 -7.27
C LEU A 254 3.56 -11.57 -7.96
N GLU A 255 4.70 -10.93 -8.28
CA GLU A 255 5.80 -11.53 -9.05
C GLU A 255 6.70 -12.43 -8.18
N ALA A 256 6.81 -12.16 -6.86
CA ALA A 256 7.64 -12.91 -5.92
C ALA A 256 6.93 -13.18 -4.57
N PRO A 257 5.71 -13.78 -4.58
CA PRO A 257 4.86 -13.88 -3.40
C PRO A 257 5.51 -14.64 -2.24
N GLU A 258 6.18 -15.75 -2.51
CA GLU A 258 6.83 -16.56 -1.47
C GLU A 258 7.99 -15.81 -0.79
N GLU A 259 8.77 -15.07 -1.56
CA GLU A 259 9.87 -14.27 -1.04
C GLU A 259 9.35 -13.07 -0.25
N ALA A 260 8.29 -12.42 -0.72
CA ALA A 260 7.62 -11.31 -0.02
C ALA A 260 7.10 -11.78 1.35
N VAL A 261 6.37 -12.91 1.39
CA VAL A 261 5.91 -13.51 2.65
C VAL A 261 7.07 -13.80 3.58
N ARG A 262 8.13 -14.43 3.09
CA ARG A 262 9.32 -14.78 3.88
C ARG A 262 9.99 -13.55 4.49
N VAL A 263 10.23 -12.52 3.68
CA VAL A 263 10.96 -11.31 4.09
C VAL A 263 10.14 -10.51 5.11
N VAL A 264 8.86 -10.26 4.82
CA VAL A 264 7.97 -9.47 5.70
C VAL A 264 7.68 -10.21 7.00
N THR A 265 7.44 -11.53 6.95
CA THR A 265 7.22 -12.36 8.15
C THR A 265 8.44 -12.34 9.06
N ALA A 266 9.65 -12.55 8.52
CA ALA A 266 10.87 -12.52 9.31
C ALA A 266 11.08 -11.17 10.02
N PHE A 267 10.83 -10.06 9.31
CA PHE A 267 10.93 -8.72 9.88
C PHE A 267 9.90 -8.49 11.01
N PHE A 268 8.65 -8.89 10.80
CA PHE A 268 7.62 -8.75 11.82
C PHE A 268 7.87 -9.61 13.06
N GLN A 269 8.34 -10.84 12.88
CA GLN A 269 8.71 -11.72 14.00
C GLN A 269 9.89 -11.14 14.80
N GLU A 270 10.95 -10.63 14.13
CA GLU A 270 12.06 -9.93 14.80
C GLU A 270 11.57 -8.76 15.65
N ALA A 271 10.64 -7.95 15.13
CA ALA A 271 10.08 -6.80 15.84
C ALA A 271 9.23 -7.21 17.06
N LEU A 272 8.47 -8.30 16.96
CA LEU A 272 7.65 -8.84 18.05
C LEU A 272 8.55 -9.40 19.18
N GLU A 273 9.64 -10.07 18.85
CA GLU A 273 10.61 -10.62 19.82
C GLU A 273 11.45 -9.53 20.48
N GLY A 274 11.80 -8.49 19.73
CA GLY A 274 12.65 -7.40 20.22
C GLY A 274 11.95 -6.42 21.18
N GLY A 275 10.65 -6.49 21.35
CA GLY A 275 9.88 -5.66 22.30
C GLY A 275 9.94 -4.16 22.02
N ARG A 276 10.27 -3.73 20.81
CA ARG A 276 10.43 -2.32 20.40
C ARG A 276 9.24 -1.80 19.62
#